data_6a8216ade36bd69131f12f8eed319cbc
#
_entry.id   6a8216ade36bd69131f12f8eed319cbc
#
_cell.length_a   1.000
_cell.length_b   1.000
_cell.length_c   1.000
_cell.angle_alpha   90.00
_cell.angle_beta   90.00
_cell.angle_gamma   90.00
#
_symmetry.space_group_name_H-M   'P 1'
#
loop_
_entity.id
_entity.type
_entity.pdbx_description
1 polymer ?
#
loop_
_entity_poly.entity_id
_entity_poly.type
_entity_poly.pdbx_seq_one_letter_code
_entity_poly.pdbx_strand_id
1 'polypeptide(L)'
;MHRYSYYKTAACTLNVSIGDPQANKEEILKCIQELDSDTQLVVFPELCITGYTCQDLFYEHTLLNRAKQVLFEIVEELPENLVTVIGLPLEIENKLYNCAAICFNHDILGIQVKTYIPSYNEFYETRWFSSASELKENTTFTYKNKKVPVSNHIVFKDTTTSACLGIEICEDLWVTIPVSSTHALAGANVLCNLSASNEIISKANYRRNLVKDQSAKCYAGYVYASAGPTESSSDLVFSGHNLICENGAILSETKTDKIIYGQIDLDHLNQDRLHYKTSMQDLFHVNYTTVEFTSKPIEEIEFDRYIDAYPFVPNNQDERIVRCLEILHIQAQGLATRLSKIHCKDVVIGISGGLDSTLALLVCHEAFKINNYDSKGIHAITMPGFGTTKRTKSNAQILMDLLHVSSEEISIVDGVNQHFKDIHHNPEVHNITYENSQARERTQILMDLSNAYNAIVVGTGDLSELALGWCTYNGDHMSMYAVNASVPKTLVRYIVESVALKDEILHDVLMDICDTPVSPELLPPDKNGKIAQKTEEVLGSYDLHDFFLYQMLRHHDEPKKIYDLACVAFKDVEKETIKKAITTFYNRFFTQQFKRNCMPDGVKVGSICFSPRGDWRMPSDASRNLWTKQVEEI
;
A
#
# COMPACT_ATOMS: atom_id res chain seq x y z
N MET A 1 -9.53 -11.39 15.41
CA MET A 1 -8.80 -10.11 15.46
C MET A 1 -9.78 -8.99 15.78
N HIS A 2 -9.35 -7.92 16.46
CA HIS A 2 -10.17 -6.72 16.64
C HIS A 2 -10.52 -6.12 15.28
N ARG A 3 -11.79 -5.66 15.10
CA ARG A 3 -12.27 -5.23 13.78
C ARG A 3 -11.54 -3.99 13.24
N TYR A 4 -11.13 -3.07 14.10
CA TYR A 4 -10.69 -1.73 13.69
C TYR A 4 -11.73 -1.09 12.75
N SER A 5 -11.32 -0.67 11.56
CA SER A 5 -12.18 -0.08 10.52
C SER A 5 -12.36 -0.98 9.29
N TYR A 6 -12.06 -2.28 9.42
CA TYR A 6 -12.29 -3.22 8.32
C TYR A 6 -13.79 -3.40 8.07
N TYR A 7 -14.18 -3.25 6.80
CA TYR A 7 -15.54 -3.38 6.32
C TYR A 7 -15.64 -4.58 5.39
N LYS A 8 -16.19 -5.70 5.89
CA LYS A 8 -16.27 -6.95 5.14
C LYS A 8 -17.40 -6.88 4.11
N THR A 9 -17.04 -7.07 2.86
CA THR A 9 -17.94 -6.98 1.71
C THR A 9 -17.95 -8.28 0.93
N ALA A 10 -19.09 -8.58 0.29
CA ALA A 10 -19.25 -9.71 -0.61
C ALA A 10 -19.76 -9.25 -1.99
N ALA A 11 -19.23 -9.85 -3.06
CA ALA A 11 -19.76 -9.76 -4.41
C ALA A 11 -20.25 -11.14 -4.87
N CYS A 12 -21.50 -11.19 -5.36
CA CYS A 12 -22.14 -12.44 -5.71
C CYS A 12 -22.43 -12.55 -7.20
N THR A 13 -22.33 -13.77 -7.75
CA THR A 13 -22.91 -14.18 -9.04
C THR A 13 -24.02 -15.18 -8.78
N LEU A 14 -25.17 -14.99 -9.42
CA LEU A 14 -26.36 -15.83 -9.23
C LEU A 14 -26.57 -16.81 -10.39
N ASN A 15 -27.19 -17.95 -10.10
CA ASN A 15 -27.75 -18.82 -11.13
C ASN A 15 -29.17 -18.35 -11.45
N VAL A 16 -29.29 -17.36 -12.32
CA VAL A 16 -30.59 -16.77 -12.64
C VAL A 16 -31.45 -17.65 -13.52
N SER A 17 -32.77 -17.60 -13.29
CA SER A 17 -33.82 -18.09 -14.17
C SER A 17 -34.45 -16.89 -14.87
N ILE A 18 -34.26 -16.78 -16.18
CA ILE A 18 -34.67 -15.60 -16.96
C ILE A 18 -36.19 -15.48 -16.97
N GLY A 19 -36.70 -14.32 -16.55
CA GLY A 19 -38.14 -14.02 -16.48
C GLY A 19 -38.87 -14.72 -15.32
N ASP A 20 -38.14 -15.33 -14.37
CA ASP A 20 -38.73 -15.96 -13.18
C ASP A 20 -38.23 -15.30 -11.88
N PRO A 21 -38.82 -14.17 -11.46
CA PRO A 21 -38.45 -13.50 -10.21
C PRO A 21 -38.57 -14.37 -8.96
N GLN A 22 -39.48 -15.37 -8.97
CA GLN A 22 -39.68 -16.25 -7.82
C GLN A 22 -38.47 -17.17 -7.60
N ALA A 23 -38.00 -17.82 -8.67
CA ALA A 23 -36.80 -18.66 -8.63
C ALA A 23 -35.55 -17.84 -8.26
N ASN A 24 -35.44 -16.62 -8.79
CA ASN A 24 -34.32 -15.72 -8.50
C ASN A 24 -34.33 -15.23 -7.04
N LYS A 25 -35.51 -15.00 -6.44
CA LYS A 25 -35.64 -14.75 -4.99
C LYS A 25 -35.02 -15.87 -4.16
N GLU A 26 -35.37 -17.11 -4.48
CA GLU A 26 -34.86 -18.28 -3.75
C GLU A 26 -33.32 -18.38 -3.84
N GLU A 27 -32.77 -18.10 -5.03
CA GLU A 27 -31.30 -18.10 -5.23
C GLU A 27 -30.62 -16.93 -4.48
N ILE A 28 -31.21 -15.72 -4.48
CA ILE A 28 -30.71 -14.57 -3.70
C ILE A 28 -30.69 -14.90 -2.20
N LEU A 29 -31.81 -15.40 -1.64
CA LEU A 29 -31.91 -15.71 -0.22
C LEU A 29 -30.97 -16.86 0.17
N LYS A 30 -30.81 -17.85 -0.69
CA LYS A 30 -29.82 -18.92 -0.50
C LYS A 30 -28.40 -18.37 -0.46
N CYS A 31 -28.03 -17.47 -1.37
CA CYS A 31 -26.72 -16.82 -1.38
C CYS A 31 -26.49 -16.03 -0.09
N ILE A 32 -27.52 -15.34 0.42
CA ILE A 32 -27.44 -14.59 1.68
C ILE A 32 -27.23 -15.54 2.88
N GLN A 33 -27.86 -16.72 2.88
CA GLN A 33 -27.67 -17.72 3.94
C GLN A 33 -26.27 -18.36 3.94
N GLU A 34 -25.59 -18.36 2.80
CA GLU A 34 -24.23 -18.88 2.64
C GLU A 34 -23.15 -17.83 3.00
N LEU A 35 -23.52 -16.57 3.29
CA LEU A 35 -22.56 -15.53 3.65
C LEU A 35 -21.91 -15.77 5.01
N ASP A 36 -20.66 -15.37 5.14
CA ASP A 36 -19.99 -15.28 6.44
C ASP A 36 -20.75 -14.34 7.37
N SER A 37 -20.90 -14.72 8.63
CA SER A 37 -21.75 -14.05 9.62
C SER A 37 -21.33 -12.60 9.95
N ASP A 38 -20.09 -12.24 9.66
CA ASP A 38 -19.51 -10.90 9.86
C ASP A 38 -19.55 -10.01 8.59
N THR A 39 -20.19 -10.50 7.51
CA THR A 39 -20.39 -9.72 6.27
C THR A 39 -21.31 -8.53 6.53
N GLN A 40 -20.89 -7.34 6.10
CA GLN A 40 -21.61 -6.09 6.32
C GLN A 40 -22.30 -5.54 5.07
N LEU A 41 -21.80 -5.92 3.90
CA LEU A 41 -22.32 -5.50 2.60
C LEU A 41 -22.29 -6.68 1.62
N VAL A 42 -23.40 -6.91 0.93
CA VAL A 42 -23.45 -7.82 -0.22
C VAL A 42 -24.00 -7.10 -1.45
N VAL A 43 -23.34 -7.31 -2.59
CA VAL A 43 -23.72 -6.73 -3.89
C VAL A 43 -24.09 -7.87 -4.83
N PHE A 44 -25.31 -7.79 -5.38
CA PHE A 44 -25.84 -8.70 -6.40
C PHE A 44 -25.73 -8.08 -7.80
N PRO A 45 -25.82 -8.89 -8.87
CA PRO A 45 -25.70 -8.38 -10.25
C PRO A 45 -26.85 -7.45 -10.69
N GLU A 46 -26.61 -6.77 -11.78
CA GLU A 46 -27.60 -5.95 -12.50
C GLU A 46 -28.82 -6.78 -12.89
N LEU A 47 -30.04 -6.23 -12.65
CA LEU A 47 -31.33 -6.85 -12.98
C LEU A 47 -31.51 -8.29 -12.46
N CYS A 48 -30.82 -8.68 -11.38
CA CYS A 48 -30.76 -10.04 -10.88
C CYS A 48 -32.11 -10.63 -10.44
N ILE A 49 -33.11 -9.78 -10.12
CA ILE A 49 -34.47 -10.28 -9.79
C ILE A 49 -35.15 -10.87 -11.03
N THR A 50 -34.93 -10.34 -12.23
CA THR A 50 -35.58 -10.82 -13.46
C THR A 50 -34.66 -11.64 -14.35
N GLY A 51 -33.35 -11.51 -14.20
CA GLY A 51 -32.34 -11.74 -15.22
C GLY A 51 -32.18 -10.52 -16.13
N TYR A 52 -30.97 -10.30 -16.62
CA TYR A 52 -30.64 -9.17 -17.52
C TYR A 52 -31.20 -9.38 -18.92
N THR A 53 -31.24 -10.63 -19.40
CA THR A 53 -31.53 -10.98 -20.80
C THR A 53 -33.01 -11.22 -21.08
N CYS A 54 -33.92 -10.57 -20.34
CA CYS A 54 -35.37 -10.70 -20.50
C CYS A 54 -35.92 -10.07 -21.80
N GLN A 55 -35.16 -9.23 -22.49
CA GLN A 55 -35.57 -8.59 -23.74
C GLN A 55 -36.94 -7.92 -23.66
N ASP A 56 -37.86 -8.16 -24.63
CA ASP A 56 -39.19 -7.53 -24.67
C ASP A 56 -40.14 -7.98 -23.55
N LEU A 57 -39.75 -8.99 -22.76
CA LEU A 57 -40.48 -9.30 -21.53
C LEU A 57 -40.46 -8.12 -20.52
N PHE A 58 -39.53 -7.20 -20.64
CA PHE A 58 -39.52 -5.96 -19.85
C PHE A 58 -40.73 -5.03 -20.15
N TYR A 59 -41.53 -5.29 -21.20
CA TYR A 59 -42.80 -4.61 -21.40
C TYR A 59 -44.00 -5.27 -20.74
N GLU A 60 -43.77 -6.50 -20.18
CA GLU A 60 -44.87 -7.27 -19.61
C GLU A 60 -45.13 -6.89 -18.14
N HIS A 61 -46.30 -6.32 -17.88
CA HIS A 61 -46.72 -5.97 -16.50
C HIS A 61 -46.64 -7.15 -15.52
N THR A 62 -46.88 -8.37 -16.03
CA THR A 62 -46.78 -9.61 -15.21
C THR A 62 -45.37 -9.72 -14.62
N LEU A 63 -44.31 -9.52 -15.42
CA LEU A 63 -42.94 -9.59 -14.98
C LEU A 63 -42.60 -8.43 -14.03
N LEU A 64 -42.91 -7.20 -14.40
CA LEU A 64 -42.57 -5.99 -13.64
C LEU A 64 -43.26 -5.98 -12.26
N ASN A 65 -44.56 -6.32 -12.21
CA ASN A 65 -45.29 -6.40 -10.96
C ASN A 65 -44.74 -7.50 -10.06
N ARG A 66 -44.42 -8.68 -10.60
CA ARG A 66 -43.83 -9.77 -9.81
C ARG A 66 -42.42 -9.41 -9.32
N ALA A 67 -41.58 -8.78 -10.13
CA ALA A 67 -40.25 -8.31 -9.74
C ALA A 67 -40.32 -7.35 -8.54
N LYS A 68 -41.24 -6.38 -8.60
CA LYS A 68 -41.50 -5.44 -7.48
C LYS A 68 -41.97 -6.14 -6.21
N GLN A 69 -42.90 -7.11 -6.32
CA GLN A 69 -43.38 -7.88 -5.17
C GLN A 69 -42.24 -8.72 -4.56
N VAL A 70 -41.44 -9.36 -5.39
CA VAL A 70 -40.28 -10.16 -4.96
C VAL A 70 -39.26 -9.31 -4.22
N LEU A 71 -38.97 -8.08 -4.66
CA LEU A 71 -38.12 -7.17 -3.89
C LEU A 71 -38.67 -7.00 -2.47
N PHE A 72 -39.97 -6.76 -2.32
CA PHE A 72 -40.59 -6.58 -0.98
C PHE A 72 -40.49 -7.84 -0.13
N GLU A 73 -40.71 -9.01 -0.74
CA GLU A 73 -40.56 -10.29 -0.05
C GLU A 73 -39.13 -10.55 0.41
N ILE A 74 -38.12 -10.24 -0.46
CA ILE A 74 -36.71 -10.38 -0.10
C ILE A 74 -36.39 -9.47 1.10
N VAL A 75 -36.80 -8.20 1.05
CA VAL A 75 -36.52 -7.21 2.11
C VAL A 75 -37.05 -7.66 3.47
N GLU A 76 -38.20 -8.32 3.51
CA GLU A 76 -38.75 -8.89 4.78
C GLU A 76 -37.91 -10.05 5.31
N GLU A 77 -37.20 -10.79 4.45
CA GLU A 77 -36.46 -11.99 4.83
C GLU A 77 -34.93 -11.70 5.02
N LEU A 78 -34.47 -10.45 4.77
CA LEU A 78 -33.07 -10.09 4.97
C LEU A 78 -32.64 -10.21 6.44
N PRO A 79 -31.40 -10.66 6.71
CA PRO A 79 -30.86 -10.62 8.07
C PRO A 79 -30.67 -9.17 8.52
N GLU A 80 -30.72 -8.96 9.84
CA GLU A 80 -30.36 -7.67 10.43
C GLU A 80 -28.87 -7.37 10.22
N ASN A 81 -28.55 -6.09 10.18
CA ASN A 81 -27.17 -5.57 10.12
C ASN A 81 -26.38 -5.88 8.83
N LEU A 82 -27.04 -6.36 7.80
CA LEU A 82 -26.48 -6.58 6.47
C LEU A 82 -27.05 -5.55 5.49
N VAL A 83 -26.19 -4.76 4.86
CA VAL A 83 -26.57 -3.95 3.71
C VAL A 83 -26.61 -4.85 2.48
N THR A 84 -27.74 -4.85 1.77
CA THR A 84 -27.94 -5.66 0.57
C THR A 84 -28.28 -4.77 -0.62
N VAL A 85 -27.53 -4.91 -1.73
CA VAL A 85 -27.72 -4.14 -2.96
C VAL A 85 -28.20 -5.09 -4.05
N ILE A 86 -29.44 -4.83 -4.58
CA ILE A 86 -30.15 -5.77 -5.45
C ILE A 86 -30.61 -5.06 -6.72
N GLY A 87 -30.27 -5.61 -7.90
CA GLY A 87 -30.64 -5.09 -9.22
C GLY A 87 -32.04 -5.51 -9.65
N LEU A 88 -32.87 -4.56 -10.13
CA LEU A 88 -34.21 -4.84 -10.64
C LEU A 88 -34.70 -3.76 -11.62
N PRO A 89 -35.66 -4.10 -12.51
CA PRO A 89 -36.40 -3.10 -13.29
C PRO A 89 -37.51 -2.46 -12.44
N LEU A 90 -37.66 -1.14 -12.50
CA LEU A 90 -38.78 -0.44 -11.85
C LEU A 90 -39.46 0.54 -12.81
N GLU A 91 -40.80 0.48 -12.84
CA GLU A 91 -41.63 1.49 -13.46
C GLU A 91 -41.86 2.66 -12.48
N ILE A 92 -41.45 3.86 -12.91
CA ILE A 92 -41.60 5.10 -12.16
C ILE A 92 -42.14 6.18 -13.09
N GLU A 93 -43.27 6.78 -12.75
CA GLU A 93 -43.91 7.84 -13.57
C GLU A 93 -44.08 7.46 -15.06
N ASN A 94 -44.54 6.24 -15.35
CA ASN A 94 -44.75 5.69 -16.71
C ASN A 94 -43.46 5.52 -17.53
N LYS A 95 -42.30 5.44 -16.90
CA LYS A 95 -41.03 5.11 -17.53
C LYS A 95 -40.41 3.92 -16.82
N LEU A 96 -39.74 3.07 -17.58
CA LEU A 96 -39.02 1.92 -17.01
C LEU A 96 -37.56 2.28 -16.79
N TYR A 97 -37.05 1.98 -15.62
CA TYR A 97 -35.67 2.23 -15.23
C TYR A 97 -34.95 0.96 -14.78
N ASN A 98 -33.68 0.86 -15.12
CA ASN A 98 -32.75 -0.11 -14.56
C ASN A 98 -32.25 0.43 -13.20
N CYS A 99 -32.55 -0.28 -12.12
CA CYS A 99 -32.40 0.22 -10.78
C CYS A 99 -31.60 -0.75 -9.88
N ALA A 100 -31.01 -0.20 -8.83
CA ALA A 100 -30.50 -0.94 -7.70
C ALA A 100 -31.23 -0.49 -6.41
N ALA A 101 -31.80 -1.42 -5.68
CA ALA A 101 -32.39 -1.18 -4.37
C ALA A 101 -31.34 -1.41 -3.28
N ILE A 102 -31.18 -0.45 -2.37
CA ILE A 102 -30.30 -0.55 -1.22
C ILE A 102 -31.15 -0.83 0.00
N CYS A 103 -30.96 -2.02 0.57
CA CYS A 103 -31.82 -2.56 1.64
C CYS A 103 -31.01 -2.75 2.93
N PHE A 104 -31.62 -2.46 4.06
CA PHE A 104 -31.02 -2.64 5.38
C PHE A 104 -32.11 -2.80 6.45
N ASN A 105 -31.97 -3.80 7.35
CA ASN A 105 -32.88 -4.03 8.48
C ASN A 105 -34.38 -4.02 8.08
N HIS A 106 -34.75 -4.86 7.11
CA HIS A 106 -36.11 -5.02 6.59
C HIS A 106 -36.74 -3.73 6.01
N ASP A 107 -35.89 -2.79 5.57
CA ASP A 107 -36.32 -1.54 4.93
C ASP A 107 -35.54 -1.27 3.65
N ILE A 108 -36.10 -0.45 2.76
CA ILE A 108 -35.41 0.07 1.57
C ILE A 108 -34.92 1.47 1.90
N LEU A 109 -33.61 1.67 1.92
CA LEU A 109 -32.99 2.96 2.21
C LEU A 109 -33.13 3.94 1.04
N GLY A 110 -32.99 3.46 -0.19
CA GLY A 110 -33.03 4.25 -1.41
C GLY A 110 -32.94 3.39 -2.65
N ILE A 111 -33.21 4.02 -3.80
CA ILE A 111 -33.11 3.42 -5.12
C ILE A 111 -32.12 4.23 -5.96
N GLN A 112 -31.03 3.58 -6.37
CA GLN A 112 -30.12 4.11 -7.37
C GLN A 112 -30.64 3.80 -8.78
N VAL A 113 -30.57 4.73 -9.70
CA VAL A 113 -31.01 4.56 -11.09
C VAL A 113 -29.81 4.67 -12.03
N LYS A 114 -29.75 3.77 -13.02
CA LYS A 114 -28.70 3.76 -14.06
C LYS A 114 -28.73 5.04 -14.87
N THR A 115 -27.57 5.68 -15.00
CA THR A 115 -27.44 6.96 -15.70
C THR A 115 -27.18 6.77 -17.18
N TYR A 116 -26.22 5.93 -17.53
CA TYR A 116 -25.79 5.70 -18.90
C TYR A 116 -26.37 4.40 -19.42
N ILE A 117 -27.25 4.52 -20.41
CA ILE A 117 -27.98 3.38 -21.01
C ILE A 117 -27.26 2.98 -22.30
N PRO A 118 -26.57 1.82 -22.35
CA PRO A 118 -25.83 1.41 -23.55
C PRO A 118 -26.75 1.06 -24.70
N SER A 119 -26.42 1.58 -25.91
CA SER A 119 -27.13 1.32 -27.15
C SER A 119 -26.15 1.27 -28.32
N TYR A 120 -25.26 0.30 -28.27
CA TYR A 120 -24.23 0.04 -29.29
C TYR A 120 -23.91 -1.46 -29.35
N ASN A 121 -23.53 -1.95 -30.55
CA ASN A 121 -23.20 -3.35 -30.82
C ASN A 121 -24.31 -4.30 -30.31
N GLU A 122 -23.95 -5.20 -29.38
CA GLU A 122 -24.85 -6.15 -28.74
C GLU A 122 -25.76 -5.56 -27.65
N PHE A 123 -25.53 -4.33 -27.23
CA PHE A 123 -26.32 -3.64 -26.21
C PHE A 123 -27.36 -2.70 -26.86
N TYR A 124 -28.61 -2.84 -26.46
CA TYR A 124 -29.73 -2.03 -26.93
C TYR A 124 -30.75 -1.72 -25.81
N GLU A 125 -30.22 -1.41 -24.62
CA GLU A 125 -31.03 -1.16 -23.43
C GLU A 125 -31.97 0.04 -23.56
N THR A 126 -31.65 1.03 -24.41
CA THR A 126 -32.54 2.16 -24.70
C THR A 126 -33.88 1.75 -25.32
N ARG A 127 -34.01 0.50 -25.79
CA ARG A 127 -35.29 -0.06 -26.22
C ARG A 127 -36.29 -0.14 -25.07
N TRP A 128 -35.81 -0.40 -23.85
CA TRP A 128 -36.68 -0.64 -22.68
C TRP A 128 -36.51 0.42 -21.60
N PHE A 129 -35.27 0.84 -21.30
CA PHE A 129 -34.95 1.65 -20.12
C PHE A 129 -34.68 3.12 -20.47
N SER A 130 -35.21 4.00 -19.62
CA SER A 130 -34.89 5.42 -19.60
C SER A 130 -33.68 5.72 -18.73
N SER A 131 -32.92 6.77 -19.09
CA SER A 131 -31.79 7.27 -18.30
C SER A 131 -32.27 7.96 -17.03
N ALA A 132 -31.46 7.87 -15.96
CA ALA A 132 -31.68 8.66 -14.75
C ALA A 132 -31.72 10.17 -14.98
N SER A 133 -31.11 10.66 -16.06
CA SER A 133 -31.23 12.09 -16.47
C SER A 133 -32.66 12.55 -16.78
N GLU A 134 -33.59 11.62 -16.96
CA GLU A 134 -34.99 11.88 -17.17
C GLU A 134 -35.84 11.87 -15.89
N LEU A 135 -35.22 11.55 -14.72
CA LEU A 135 -35.90 11.63 -13.42
C LEU A 135 -36.17 13.09 -13.03
N LYS A 136 -37.31 13.32 -12.44
CA LYS A 136 -37.60 14.61 -11.80
C LYS A 136 -36.87 14.72 -10.45
N GLU A 137 -36.55 15.92 -10.05
CA GLU A 137 -36.05 16.19 -8.73
C GLU A 137 -37.04 15.67 -7.66
N ASN A 138 -36.48 15.10 -6.57
CA ASN A 138 -37.25 14.57 -5.46
C ASN A 138 -38.21 13.41 -5.82
N THR A 139 -37.90 12.66 -6.89
CA THR A 139 -38.64 11.44 -7.23
C THR A 139 -38.57 10.44 -6.06
N THR A 140 -39.68 9.80 -5.74
CA THR A 140 -39.77 8.82 -4.66
C THR A 140 -40.47 7.54 -5.08
N PHE A 141 -40.06 6.44 -4.48
CA PHE A 141 -40.69 5.14 -4.59
C PHE A 141 -41.45 4.84 -3.27
N THR A 142 -42.61 4.20 -3.32
CA THR A 142 -43.39 3.91 -2.11
C THR A 142 -43.16 2.48 -1.65
N TYR A 143 -42.67 2.32 -0.42
CA TYR A 143 -42.55 1.05 0.29
C TYR A 143 -43.13 1.16 1.70
N LYS A 144 -44.02 0.25 2.09
CA LYS A 144 -44.69 0.24 3.44
C LYS A 144 -45.22 1.64 3.86
N ASN A 145 -45.83 2.36 2.95
CA ASN A 145 -46.30 3.75 3.16
C ASN A 145 -45.19 4.80 3.41
N LYS A 146 -43.93 4.43 3.28
CA LYS A 146 -42.80 5.37 3.30
C LYS A 146 -42.43 5.80 1.89
N LYS A 147 -41.98 7.05 1.75
CA LYS A 147 -41.37 7.55 0.53
C LYS A 147 -39.86 7.30 0.57
N VAL A 148 -39.37 6.43 -0.29
CA VAL A 148 -37.97 6.08 -0.47
C VAL A 148 -37.40 6.97 -1.56
N PRO A 149 -36.26 7.64 -1.37
CA PRO A 149 -35.66 8.48 -2.40
C PRO A 149 -35.19 7.64 -3.61
N VAL A 150 -35.40 8.20 -4.81
CA VAL A 150 -34.96 7.63 -6.08
C VAL A 150 -34.09 8.65 -6.78
N SER A 151 -32.83 8.34 -7.03
CA SER A 151 -31.88 9.26 -7.63
C SER A 151 -30.69 8.51 -8.23
N ASN A 152 -29.93 9.19 -9.10
CA ASN A 152 -28.58 8.79 -9.47
C ASN A 152 -27.49 9.59 -8.70
N HIS A 153 -27.91 10.56 -7.88
CA HIS A 153 -27.04 11.37 -7.02
C HIS A 153 -27.41 11.12 -5.55
N ILE A 154 -27.14 9.90 -5.09
CA ILE A 154 -27.49 9.46 -3.74
C ILE A 154 -26.33 8.64 -3.16
N VAL A 155 -26.01 8.87 -1.88
CA VAL A 155 -25.04 8.08 -1.12
C VAL A 155 -25.64 7.63 0.20
N PHE A 156 -25.15 6.50 0.73
CA PHE A 156 -25.68 5.86 1.93
C PHE A 156 -24.59 5.83 3.00
N LYS A 157 -24.78 6.56 4.08
CA LYS A 157 -23.78 6.75 5.13
C LYS A 157 -24.14 5.97 6.38
N ASP A 158 -23.26 5.07 6.78
CA ASP A 158 -23.37 4.38 8.06
C ASP A 158 -22.87 5.30 9.19
N THR A 159 -23.73 5.55 10.18
CA THR A 159 -23.39 6.41 11.33
C THR A 159 -22.54 5.70 12.40
N THR A 160 -22.44 4.37 12.35
CA THR A 160 -21.64 3.56 13.29
C THR A 160 -20.20 3.38 12.81
N THR A 161 -20.03 3.27 11.50
CA THR A 161 -18.72 3.11 10.85
C THR A 161 -18.41 4.36 10.02
N SER A 162 -17.23 4.43 9.44
CA SER A 162 -16.91 5.47 8.47
C SER A 162 -17.33 5.11 7.03
N ALA A 163 -18.09 4.02 6.84
CA ALA A 163 -18.54 3.58 5.53
C ALA A 163 -19.57 4.55 4.93
N CYS A 164 -19.32 4.96 3.70
CA CYS A 164 -20.26 5.71 2.86
C CYS A 164 -20.32 5.02 1.49
N LEU A 165 -21.51 4.49 1.15
CA LEU A 165 -21.70 3.67 -0.04
C LEU A 165 -22.15 4.53 -1.22
N GLY A 166 -21.51 4.38 -2.38
CA GLY A 166 -21.93 4.90 -3.67
C GLY A 166 -22.23 3.76 -4.62
N ILE A 167 -23.39 3.79 -5.27
CA ILE A 167 -23.85 2.68 -6.12
C ILE A 167 -23.90 3.15 -7.57
N GLU A 168 -23.36 2.35 -8.48
CA GLU A 168 -23.48 2.57 -9.92
C GLU A 168 -23.84 1.27 -10.65
N ILE A 169 -24.34 1.35 -11.87
CA ILE A 169 -24.84 0.20 -12.60
C ILE A 169 -24.12 0.06 -13.93
N CYS A 170 -23.32 -0.97 -14.06
CA CYS A 170 -22.66 -1.47 -15.26
C CYS A 170 -21.99 -0.36 -16.11
N GLU A 171 -22.67 0.14 -17.17
CA GLU A 171 -22.16 1.16 -18.09
C GLU A 171 -21.75 2.45 -17.39
N ASP A 172 -22.30 2.75 -16.23
CA ASP A 172 -21.96 3.94 -15.43
C ASP A 172 -20.45 4.00 -15.08
N LEU A 173 -19.75 2.86 -15.08
CA LEU A 173 -18.29 2.76 -14.92
C LEU A 173 -17.52 3.00 -16.24
N TRP A 174 -18.10 2.61 -17.40
CA TRP A 174 -17.36 2.52 -18.67
C TRP A 174 -17.25 3.85 -19.43
N VAL A 175 -17.93 4.89 -18.95
CA VAL A 175 -17.95 6.23 -19.55
C VAL A 175 -16.74 7.06 -19.15
N THR A 176 -16.51 8.17 -19.83
CA THR A 176 -15.36 9.07 -19.60
C THR A 176 -15.33 9.62 -18.18
N ILE A 177 -16.48 9.95 -17.59
CA ILE A 177 -16.61 10.36 -16.18
C ILE A 177 -17.57 9.36 -15.52
N PRO A 178 -17.06 8.30 -14.89
CA PRO A 178 -17.88 7.33 -14.19
C PRO A 178 -18.73 7.97 -13.08
N VAL A 179 -19.92 7.41 -12.86
CA VAL A 179 -20.82 7.86 -11.78
C VAL A 179 -20.15 7.71 -10.42
N SER A 180 -19.37 6.66 -10.22
CA SER A 180 -18.53 6.45 -9.02
C SER A 180 -17.57 7.61 -8.73
N SER A 181 -17.10 8.35 -9.73
CA SER A 181 -16.25 9.53 -9.50
C SER A 181 -16.99 10.63 -8.76
N THR A 182 -18.25 10.92 -9.14
CA THR A 182 -19.07 11.92 -8.46
C THR A 182 -19.55 11.42 -7.09
N HIS A 183 -19.84 10.12 -6.95
CA HIS A 183 -20.12 9.50 -5.64
C HIS A 183 -18.95 9.64 -4.67
N ALA A 184 -17.72 9.42 -5.14
CA ALA A 184 -16.52 9.57 -4.32
C ALA A 184 -16.33 11.03 -3.85
N LEU A 185 -16.55 12.02 -4.75
CA LEU A 185 -16.52 13.45 -4.39
C LEU A 185 -17.63 13.82 -3.40
N ALA A 186 -18.78 13.13 -3.44
CA ALA A 186 -19.86 13.28 -2.47
C ALA A 186 -19.58 12.56 -1.12
N GLY A 187 -18.42 11.89 -0.98
CA GLY A 187 -17.97 11.25 0.24
C GLY A 187 -18.01 9.73 0.26
N ALA A 188 -18.52 9.06 -0.79
CA ALA A 188 -18.54 7.60 -0.84
C ALA A 188 -17.13 7.04 -0.87
N ASN A 189 -16.79 6.16 0.09
CA ASN A 189 -15.51 5.47 0.21
C ASN A 189 -15.62 3.95 -0.04
N VAL A 190 -16.83 3.44 -0.26
CA VAL A 190 -17.12 2.10 -0.75
C VAL A 190 -18.04 2.25 -1.97
N LEU A 191 -17.56 1.85 -3.14
CA LEU A 191 -18.27 1.92 -4.41
C LEU A 191 -18.76 0.53 -4.79
N CYS A 192 -20.01 0.42 -5.22
CA CYS A 192 -20.63 -0.83 -5.62
C CYS A 192 -21.08 -0.73 -7.07
N ASN A 193 -20.73 -1.71 -7.90
CA ASN A 193 -21.17 -1.78 -9.27
C ASN A 193 -21.90 -3.10 -9.53
N LEU A 194 -23.17 -2.98 -9.91
CA LEU A 194 -23.99 -4.09 -10.35
C LEU A 194 -23.85 -4.20 -11.86
N SER A 195 -23.31 -5.30 -12.35
CA SER A 195 -23.04 -5.47 -13.79
C SER A 195 -23.71 -6.68 -14.41
N ALA A 196 -23.93 -6.59 -15.71
CA ALA A 196 -24.19 -7.71 -16.60
C ALA A 196 -23.21 -7.60 -17.79
N SER A 197 -21.95 -7.91 -17.53
CA SER A 197 -20.88 -7.75 -18.50
C SER A 197 -20.64 -9.05 -19.25
N ASN A 198 -20.76 -8.99 -20.59
CA ASN A 198 -20.48 -10.13 -21.46
C ASN A 198 -18.99 -10.48 -21.46
N GLU A 199 -18.70 -11.74 -21.82
CA GLU A 199 -17.33 -12.25 -21.96
C GLU A 199 -16.94 -12.32 -23.43
N ILE A 200 -15.89 -11.60 -23.79
CA ILE A 200 -15.20 -11.70 -25.07
C ILE A 200 -13.69 -11.72 -24.81
N ILE A 201 -12.92 -12.16 -25.81
CA ILE A 201 -11.47 -12.24 -25.69
C ILE A 201 -10.88 -10.90 -25.23
N SER A 202 -10.01 -10.93 -24.23
CA SER A 202 -9.30 -9.80 -23.60
C SER A 202 -10.14 -8.84 -22.74
N LYS A 203 -11.48 -8.93 -22.76
CA LYS A 203 -12.35 -8.02 -21.97
C LYS A 203 -12.15 -8.17 -20.46
N ALA A 204 -11.81 -9.36 -19.98
CA ALA A 204 -11.53 -9.58 -18.56
C ALA A 204 -10.36 -8.73 -18.02
N ASN A 205 -9.27 -8.63 -18.79
CA ASN A 205 -8.12 -7.81 -18.42
C ASN A 205 -8.48 -6.31 -18.44
N TYR A 206 -9.24 -5.88 -19.45
CA TYR A 206 -9.72 -4.50 -19.53
C TYR A 206 -10.62 -4.16 -18.34
N ARG A 207 -11.60 -5.02 -18.01
CA ARG A 207 -12.50 -4.87 -16.86
C ARG A 207 -11.73 -4.80 -15.54
N ARG A 208 -10.77 -5.73 -15.33
CA ARG A 208 -9.90 -5.73 -14.15
C ARG A 208 -9.17 -4.40 -13.97
N ASN A 209 -8.54 -3.90 -15.04
CA ASN A 209 -7.82 -2.63 -15.00
C ASN A 209 -8.76 -1.46 -14.74
N LEU A 210 -9.93 -1.44 -15.37
CA LEU A 210 -10.92 -0.38 -15.20
C LEU A 210 -11.41 -0.28 -13.75
N VAL A 211 -11.77 -1.41 -13.13
CA VAL A 211 -12.22 -1.46 -11.72
C VAL A 211 -11.08 -1.07 -10.77
N LYS A 212 -9.90 -1.61 -11.01
CA LYS A 212 -8.69 -1.31 -10.23
C LYS A 212 -8.33 0.18 -10.30
N ASP A 213 -8.28 0.75 -11.50
CA ASP A 213 -7.90 2.15 -11.72
C ASP A 213 -8.95 3.11 -11.15
N GLN A 214 -10.24 2.76 -11.25
CA GLN A 214 -11.32 3.57 -10.67
C GLN A 214 -11.28 3.55 -9.13
N SER A 215 -11.00 2.39 -8.53
CA SER A 215 -10.77 2.27 -7.09
C SER A 215 -9.61 3.18 -6.63
N ALA A 216 -8.49 3.20 -7.37
CA ALA A 216 -7.33 4.05 -7.07
C ALA A 216 -7.64 5.54 -7.22
N LYS A 217 -8.28 5.95 -8.32
CA LYS A 217 -8.65 7.37 -8.55
C LYS A 217 -9.57 7.93 -7.48
N CYS A 218 -10.48 7.09 -6.99
CA CYS A 218 -11.48 7.48 -6.00
C CYS A 218 -10.99 7.33 -4.56
N TYR A 219 -9.80 6.79 -4.32
CA TYR A 219 -9.35 6.38 -2.97
C TYR A 219 -10.47 5.64 -2.25
N ALA A 220 -10.96 4.56 -2.86
CA ALA A 220 -12.15 3.84 -2.41
C ALA A 220 -11.96 2.33 -2.47
N GLY A 221 -12.74 1.62 -1.63
CA GLY A 221 -13.09 0.24 -1.89
C GLY A 221 -14.04 0.14 -3.08
N TYR A 222 -13.90 -0.88 -3.91
CA TYR A 222 -14.76 -1.09 -5.07
C TYR A 222 -15.23 -2.53 -5.14
N VAL A 223 -16.55 -2.74 -5.07
CA VAL A 223 -17.20 -4.05 -5.10
C VAL A 223 -17.95 -4.19 -6.42
N TYR A 224 -17.46 -5.05 -7.30
CA TYR A 224 -18.01 -5.31 -8.63
C TYR A 224 -18.64 -6.69 -8.68
N ALA A 225 -19.97 -6.77 -8.84
CA ALA A 225 -20.72 -8.01 -8.96
C ALA A 225 -21.30 -8.15 -10.38
N SER A 226 -21.07 -9.29 -11.02
CA SER A 226 -21.43 -9.50 -12.43
C SER A 226 -22.36 -10.69 -12.63
N ALA A 227 -23.34 -10.53 -13.55
CA ALA A 227 -24.16 -11.62 -14.03
C ALA A 227 -23.32 -12.74 -14.63
N GLY A 228 -23.74 -13.97 -14.42
CA GLY A 228 -23.01 -15.19 -14.74
C GLY A 228 -23.53 -15.91 -15.99
N PRO A 229 -23.00 -17.09 -16.29
CA PRO A 229 -23.26 -17.84 -17.52
C PRO A 229 -24.67 -18.44 -17.61
N THR A 230 -25.51 -18.24 -16.59
CA THR A 230 -26.93 -18.66 -16.62
C THR A 230 -27.88 -17.63 -17.25
N GLU A 231 -27.38 -16.47 -17.61
CA GLU A 231 -28.07 -15.56 -18.53
C GLU A 231 -28.23 -16.20 -19.91
N SER A 232 -29.12 -15.64 -20.77
CA SER A 232 -29.34 -16.22 -22.10
C SER A 232 -28.07 -16.29 -22.93
N SER A 233 -27.86 -17.45 -23.52
CA SER A 233 -26.75 -17.72 -24.45
C SER A 233 -27.14 -17.56 -25.92
N SER A 234 -28.26 -16.84 -26.22
CA SER A 234 -28.72 -16.64 -27.60
C SER A 234 -27.66 -15.99 -28.48
N ASP A 235 -26.99 -14.95 -27.96
CA ASP A 235 -25.99 -14.17 -28.69
C ASP A 235 -24.68 -13.97 -27.91
N LEU A 236 -24.71 -14.07 -26.58
CA LEU A 236 -23.61 -13.71 -25.68
C LEU A 236 -23.42 -14.76 -24.60
N VAL A 237 -22.25 -14.71 -23.96
CA VAL A 237 -22.00 -15.35 -22.67
C VAL A 237 -21.64 -14.29 -21.64
N PHE A 238 -22.21 -14.35 -20.46
CA PHE A 238 -21.93 -13.41 -19.38
C PHE A 238 -20.82 -13.92 -18.48
N SER A 239 -20.03 -12.97 -17.95
CA SER A 239 -18.69 -13.29 -17.45
C SER A 239 -18.66 -13.95 -16.07
N GLY A 240 -19.61 -13.68 -15.20
CA GLY A 240 -19.52 -14.03 -13.77
C GLY A 240 -18.26 -13.48 -13.07
N HIS A 241 -17.64 -12.44 -13.66
CA HIS A 241 -16.37 -11.92 -13.18
C HIS A 241 -16.59 -10.92 -12.04
N ASN A 242 -16.44 -11.39 -10.81
CA ASN A 242 -16.51 -10.57 -9.60
C ASN A 242 -15.14 -10.06 -9.20
N LEU A 243 -15.09 -8.84 -8.70
CA LEU A 243 -13.86 -8.14 -8.27
C LEU A 243 -14.13 -7.34 -6.99
N ILE A 244 -13.21 -7.39 -6.03
CA ILE A 244 -13.18 -6.48 -4.90
C ILE A 244 -11.80 -5.83 -4.87
N CYS A 245 -11.77 -4.51 -4.95
CA CYS A 245 -10.53 -3.72 -4.97
C CYS A 245 -10.52 -2.70 -3.85
N GLU A 246 -9.32 -2.27 -3.44
CA GLU A 246 -9.10 -1.17 -2.49
C GLU A 246 -7.93 -0.32 -2.96
N ASN A 247 -8.18 0.95 -3.24
CA ASN A 247 -7.15 1.92 -3.65
C ASN A 247 -6.17 1.37 -4.70
N GLY A 248 -6.69 0.70 -5.74
CA GLY A 248 -5.91 0.13 -6.83
C GLY A 248 -5.30 -1.25 -6.56
N ALA A 249 -5.47 -1.82 -5.37
CA ALA A 249 -5.11 -3.20 -5.08
C ALA A 249 -6.31 -4.12 -5.25
N ILE A 250 -6.12 -5.32 -5.82
CA ILE A 250 -7.15 -6.36 -5.88
C ILE A 250 -7.10 -7.13 -4.56
N LEU A 251 -8.20 -7.12 -3.81
CA LEU A 251 -8.37 -7.92 -2.60
C LEU A 251 -8.84 -9.32 -2.93
N SER A 252 -9.80 -9.43 -3.87
CA SER A 252 -10.34 -10.70 -4.31
C SER A 252 -10.86 -10.63 -5.74
N GLU A 253 -10.75 -11.72 -6.49
CA GLU A 253 -11.18 -11.83 -7.88
C GLU A 253 -11.56 -13.27 -8.22
N THR A 254 -12.69 -13.47 -8.91
CA THR A 254 -13.08 -14.78 -9.44
C THR A 254 -13.93 -14.65 -10.70
N LYS A 255 -13.98 -15.75 -11.48
CA LYS A 255 -14.94 -16.01 -12.55
C LYS A 255 -15.76 -17.28 -12.33
N THR A 256 -15.48 -18.01 -11.26
CA THR A 256 -16.02 -19.35 -11.01
C THR A 256 -16.78 -19.46 -9.71
N ASP A 257 -16.34 -18.74 -8.69
CA ASP A 257 -16.96 -18.82 -7.38
C ASP A 257 -18.20 -17.92 -7.32
N LYS A 258 -19.24 -18.41 -6.68
CA LYS A 258 -20.48 -17.67 -6.54
C LYS A 258 -20.33 -16.42 -5.67
N ILE A 259 -19.53 -16.52 -4.62
CA ILE A 259 -19.32 -15.46 -3.63
C ILE A 259 -17.83 -15.25 -3.45
N ILE A 260 -17.41 -14.00 -3.49
CA ILE A 260 -16.09 -13.59 -3.05
C ILE A 260 -16.20 -12.54 -1.96
N TYR A 261 -15.20 -12.52 -1.09
CA TYR A 261 -15.13 -11.59 0.04
C TYR A 261 -13.94 -10.66 -0.08
N GLY A 262 -14.07 -9.46 0.53
CA GLY A 262 -12.97 -8.53 0.71
C GLY A 262 -13.18 -7.67 1.95
N GLN A 263 -12.14 -7.53 2.74
CA GLN A 263 -12.11 -6.68 3.93
C GLN A 263 -11.46 -5.34 3.56
N ILE A 264 -12.28 -4.32 3.33
CA ILE A 264 -11.86 -2.97 2.96
C ILE A 264 -11.44 -2.22 4.22
N ASP A 265 -10.24 -1.67 4.24
CA ASP A 265 -9.73 -0.83 5.32
C ASP A 265 -10.15 0.63 5.13
N LEU A 266 -11.23 1.02 5.80
CA LEU A 266 -11.79 2.36 5.68
C LEU A 266 -10.86 3.44 6.25
N ASP A 267 -10.04 3.12 7.27
CA ASP A 267 -9.09 4.08 7.83
C ASP A 267 -8.00 4.43 6.82
N HIS A 268 -7.44 3.43 6.13
CA HIS A 268 -6.45 3.69 5.07
C HIS A 268 -7.02 4.61 3.98
N LEU A 269 -8.25 4.33 3.52
CA LEU A 269 -8.91 5.14 2.49
C LEU A 269 -9.14 6.56 2.96
N ASN A 270 -9.61 6.74 4.20
CA ASN A 270 -9.89 8.05 4.78
C ASN A 270 -8.60 8.84 5.03
N GLN A 271 -7.52 8.18 5.45
CA GLN A 271 -6.20 8.80 5.61
C GLN A 271 -5.60 9.24 4.28
N ASP A 272 -5.69 8.40 3.24
CA ASP A 272 -5.25 8.80 1.90
C ASP A 272 -6.03 10.02 1.39
N ARG A 273 -7.34 10.08 1.59
CA ARG A 273 -8.18 11.25 1.23
C ARG A 273 -7.82 12.50 2.05
N LEU A 274 -7.53 12.35 3.33
CA LEU A 274 -7.06 13.45 4.19
C LEU A 274 -5.71 14.01 3.71
N HIS A 275 -4.84 13.12 3.25
CA HIS A 275 -3.47 13.46 2.81
C HIS A 275 -3.45 14.06 1.40
N TYR A 276 -4.17 13.44 0.45
CA TYR A 276 -4.21 13.83 -0.97
C TYR A 276 -5.39 14.76 -1.29
N LYS A 277 -5.47 15.88 -0.59
CA LYS A 277 -6.59 16.84 -0.65
C LYS A 277 -6.97 17.30 -2.05
N THR A 278 -6.00 17.41 -2.96
CA THR A 278 -6.23 17.89 -4.34
C THR A 278 -7.14 16.95 -5.13
N SER A 279 -7.02 15.64 -4.95
CA SER A 279 -7.81 14.65 -5.68
C SER A 279 -9.28 14.60 -5.27
N MET A 280 -9.58 15.10 -4.05
CA MET A 280 -10.95 15.12 -3.50
C MET A 280 -11.63 16.50 -3.63
N GLN A 281 -11.10 17.40 -4.49
CA GLN A 281 -11.73 18.68 -4.74
C GLN A 281 -12.93 18.52 -5.69
N ASP A 282 -14.13 18.79 -5.17
CA ASP A 282 -15.36 18.80 -5.98
C ASP A 282 -15.48 20.13 -6.75
N LEU A 283 -15.20 20.08 -8.04
CA LEU A 283 -15.37 21.21 -8.95
C LEU A 283 -16.71 21.18 -9.71
N PHE A 284 -17.46 20.09 -9.59
CA PHE A 284 -18.74 19.91 -10.30
C PHE A 284 -19.94 20.42 -9.51
N HIS A 285 -19.82 20.47 -8.17
CA HIS A 285 -20.86 20.92 -7.25
C HIS A 285 -22.22 20.24 -7.47
N VAL A 286 -22.20 18.92 -7.69
CA VAL A 286 -23.43 18.15 -7.86
C VAL A 286 -24.14 18.00 -6.52
N ASN A 287 -25.43 18.30 -6.48
CA ASN A 287 -26.25 18.11 -5.28
C ASN A 287 -26.52 16.62 -5.05
N TYR A 288 -26.14 16.13 -3.88
CA TYR A 288 -26.32 14.75 -3.47
C TYR A 288 -27.34 14.62 -2.34
N THR A 289 -28.15 13.58 -2.42
CA THR A 289 -28.96 13.12 -1.29
C THR A 289 -28.13 12.17 -0.44
N THR A 290 -27.94 12.45 0.84
CA THR A 290 -27.32 11.54 1.79
C THR A 290 -28.41 10.85 2.59
N VAL A 291 -28.45 9.52 2.55
CA VAL A 291 -29.32 8.69 3.38
C VAL A 291 -28.47 8.08 4.50
N GLU A 292 -28.77 8.42 5.74
CA GLU A 292 -28.07 7.85 6.89
C GLU A 292 -28.78 6.58 7.40
N PHE A 293 -27.97 5.61 7.81
CA PHE A 293 -28.44 4.42 8.49
C PHE A 293 -27.46 4.06 9.63
N THR A 294 -27.87 3.23 10.57
CA THR A 294 -27.07 2.89 11.75
C THR A 294 -26.91 1.38 11.85
N SER A 295 -25.71 0.90 11.62
CA SER A 295 -25.36 -0.52 11.81
C SER A 295 -25.08 -0.84 13.28
N LYS A 296 -25.19 -2.12 13.66
CA LYS A 296 -24.74 -2.60 14.97
C LYS A 296 -23.21 -2.73 14.95
N PRO A 297 -22.49 -2.32 16.00
CA PRO A 297 -21.05 -2.52 16.08
C PRO A 297 -20.68 -4.01 16.01
N ILE A 298 -19.63 -4.31 15.26
CA ILE A 298 -18.97 -5.62 15.24
C ILE A 298 -17.57 -5.40 15.86
N GLU A 299 -17.29 -6.01 17.00
CA GLU A 299 -16.05 -5.80 17.74
C GLU A 299 -14.89 -6.65 17.21
N GLU A 300 -15.19 -7.89 16.83
CA GLU A 300 -14.22 -8.84 16.30
C GLU A 300 -14.63 -9.36 14.92
N ILE A 301 -13.66 -9.63 14.07
CA ILE A 301 -13.85 -10.21 12.74
C ILE A 301 -12.96 -11.43 12.56
N GLU A 302 -13.39 -12.36 11.71
CA GLU A 302 -12.50 -13.34 11.13
C GLU A 302 -11.62 -12.61 10.09
N PHE A 303 -10.32 -12.50 10.41
CA PHE A 303 -9.39 -11.74 9.57
C PHE A 303 -8.72 -12.69 8.57
N ASP A 304 -9.07 -12.53 7.31
CA ASP A 304 -8.61 -13.36 6.19
C ASP A 304 -7.78 -12.56 5.14
N ARG A 305 -7.57 -11.27 5.41
CA ARG A 305 -6.80 -10.40 4.51
C ARG A 305 -5.31 -10.78 4.53
N TYR A 306 -4.69 -10.87 3.35
CA TYR A 306 -3.26 -11.01 3.23
C TYR A 306 -2.54 -9.74 3.70
N ILE A 307 -1.61 -9.90 4.64
CA ILE A 307 -0.70 -8.85 5.12
C ILE A 307 0.72 -9.22 4.75
N ASP A 308 1.34 -8.38 3.93
CA ASP A 308 2.72 -8.59 3.49
C ASP A 308 3.70 -8.28 4.64
N ALA A 309 4.51 -9.26 5.01
CA ALA A 309 5.55 -9.10 6.03
C ALA A 309 6.70 -8.21 5.54
N TYR A 310 6.89 -8.11 4.23
CA TYR A 310 7.99 -7.35 3.60
C TYR A 310 7.46 -6.29 2.62
N PRO A 311 6.72 -5.26 3.10
CA PRO A 311 5.94 -4.37 2.24
C PRO A 311 6.77 -3.51 1.29
N PHE A 312 8.09 -3.43 1.50
CA PHE A 312 9.01 -2.74 0.59
C PHE A 312 9.58 -3.65 -0.50
N VAL A 313 9.43 -4.97 -0.38
CA VAL A 313 10.07 -5.97 -1.25
C VAL A 313 9.01 -6.66 -2.12
N PRO A 314 9.06 -6.57 -3.45
CA PRO A 314 8.13 -7.29 -4.31
C PRO A 314 8.23 -8.81 -4.13
N ASN A 315 7.08 -9.48 -3.99
CA ASN A 315 7.01 -10.93 -3.77
C ASN A 315 7.42 -11.74 -5.01
N ASN A 316 7.14 -11.23 -6.21
CA ASN A 316 7.54 -11.89 -7.47
C ASN A 316 9.02 -11.60 -7.76
N GLN A 317 9.81 -12.64 -8.02
CA GLN A 317 11.26 -12.52 -8.23
C GLN A 317 11.62 -11.69 -9.46
N ASP A 318 10.96 -11.92 -10.59
CA ASP A 318 11.27 -11.18 -11.83
C ASP A 318 10.93 -9.70 -11.70
N GLU A 319 9.77 -9.39 -11.10
CA GLU A 319 9.35 -8.02 -10.80
C GLU A 319 10.31 -7.36 -9.79
N ARG A 320 10.77 -8.10 -8.78
CA ARG A 320 11.73 -7.61 -7.79
C ARG A 320 13.05 -7.21 -8.42
N ILE A 321 13.61 -8.03 -9.31
CA ILE A 321 14.86 -7.69 -10.02
C ILE A 321 14.69 -6.41 -10.83
N VAL A 322 13.62 -6.28 -11.60
CA VAL A 322 13.34 -5.09 -12.41
C VAL A 322 13.23 -3.85 -11.51
N ARG A 323 12.44 -3.90 -10.45
CA ARG A 323 12.26 -2.77 -9.51
C ARG A 323 13.55 -2.42 -8.76
N CYS A 324 14.33 -3.40 -8.33
CA CYS A 324 15.61 -3.16 -7.65
C CYS A 324 16.61 -2.43 -8.55
N LEU A 325 16.71 -2.83 -9.81
CA LEU A 325 17.58 -2.14 -10.78
C LEU A 325 17.07 -0.74 -11.12
N GLU A 326 15.75 -0.53 -11.17
CA GLU A 326 15.16 0.80 -11.34
C GLU A 326 15.48 1.70 -10.14
N ILE A 327 15.40 1.20 -8.91
CA ILE A 327 15.79 1.93 -7.69
C ILE A 327 17.26 2.34 -7.76
N LEU A 328 18.16 1.41 -8.08
CA LEU A 328 19.58 1.70 -8.25
C LEU A 328 19.81 2.82 -9.29
N HIS A 329 19.11 2.75 -10.42
CA HIS A 329 19.20 3.78 -11.46
C HIS A 329 18.69 5.15 -10.99
N ILE A 330 17.57 5.22 -10.25
CA ILE A 330 17.05 6.47 -9.66
C ILE A 330 18.06 7.08 -8.69
N GLN A 331 18.65 6.27 -7.81
CA GLN A 331 19.70 6.71 -6.89
C GLN A 331 20.91 7.28 -7.66
N ALA A 332 21.38 6.53 -8.66
CA ALA A 332 22.53 6.91 -9.50
C ALA A 332 22.25 8.18 -10.32
N GLN A 333 21.06 8.32 -10.89
CA GLN A 333 20.64 9.51 -11.63
C GLN A 333 20.64 10.76 -10.74
N GLY A 334 20.20 10.63 -9.48
CA GLY A 334 20.22 11.71 -8.50
C GLY A 334 21.64 12.19 -8.21
N LEU A 335 22.57 11.26 -7.93
CA LEU A 335 23.98 11.57 -7.70
C LEU A 335 24.65 12.14 -8.97
N ALA A 336 24.43 11.53 -10.13
CA ALA A 336 24.96 11.99 -11.41
C ALA A 336 24.55 13.44 -11.72
N THR A 337 23.27 13.76 -11.49
CA THR A 337 22.75 15.11 -11.65
C THR A 337 23.42 16.11 -10.69
N ARG A 338 23.58 15.74 -9.41
CA ARG A 338 24.27 16.57 -8.41
C ARG A 338 25.68 16.87 -8.87
N LEU A 339 26.47 15.85 -9.21
CA LEU A 339 27.86 15.98 -9.64
C LEU A 339 28.01 16.86 -10.89
N SER A 340 27.17 16.64 -11.89
CA SER A 340 27.14 17.44 -13.11
C SER A 340 26.85 18.91 -12.82
N LYS A 341 25.87 19.23 -11.98
CA LYS A 341 25.46 20.62 -11.69
C LYS A 341 26.47 21.40 -10.87
N ILE A 342 27.22 20.74 -9.99
CA ILE A 342 28.28 21.38 -9.20
C ILE A 342 29.66 21.28 -9.89
N HIS A 343 29.71 20.71 -11.11
CA HIS A 343 30.94 20.50 -11.89
C HIS A 343 32.01 19.68 -11.14
N CYS A 344 31.60 18.72 -10.32
CA CYS A 344 32.46 17.84 -9.56
C CYS A 344 32.56 16.47 -10.26
N LYS A 345 33.78 15.96 -10.41
CA LYS A 345 34.06 14.67 -11.06
C LYS A 345 34.63 13.63 -10.11
N ASP A 346 34.71 13.97 -8.84
CA ASP A 346 35.31 13.15 -7.81
C ASP A 346 34.32 12.97 -6.62
N VAL A 347 34.28 11.79 -6.03
CA VAL A 347 33.54 11.48 -4.80
C VAL A 347 34.42 10.73 -3.82
N VAL A 348 34.22 10.96 -2.53
CA VAL A 348 34.85 10.19 -1.46
C VAL A 348 33.77 9.36 -0.76
N ILE A 349 34.02 8.07 -0.58
CA ILE A 349 33.12 7.16 0.06
C ILE A 349 33.84 6.21 1.01
N GLY A 350 33.30 6.02 2.22
CA GLY A 350 33.80 5.05 3.18
C GLY A 350 33.27 3.64 2.88
N ILE A 351 34.15 2.65 2.74
CA ILE A 351 33.80 1.27 2.43
C ILE A 351 34.12 0.38 3.65
N SER A 352 33.07 -0.13 4.30
CA SER A 352 33.19 -1.10 5.38
C SER A 352 33.23 -2.55 4.89
N GLY A 353 32.76 -2.82 3.69
CA GLY A 353 32.51 -4.16 3.16
C GLY A 353 31.16 -4.74 3.55
N GLY A 354 30.29 -3.96 4.19
CA GLY A 354 28.89 -4.30 4.46
C GLY A 354 27.95 -3.89 3.31
N LEU A 355 26.69 -4.33 3.36
CA LEU A 355 25.67 -4.14 2.33
C LEU A 355 25.45 -2.66 1.96
N ASP A 356 25.37 -1.77 2.95
CA ASP A 356 25.04 -0.36 2.71
C ASP A 356 26.15 0.38 1.96
N SER A 357 27.40 0.17 2.37
CA SER A 357 28.55 0.74 1.68
C SER A 357 28.74 0.12 0.29
N THR A 358 28.41 -1.16 0.13
CA THR A 358 28.40 -1.84 -1.18
C THR A 358 27.35 -1.23 -2.10
N LEU A 359 26.11 -1.07 -1.66
CA LEU A 359 25.07 -0.43 -2.47
C LEU A 359 25.48 1.00 -2.85
N ALA A 360 25.97 1.78 -1.89
CA ALA A 360 26.39 3.15 -2.16
C ALA A 360 27.55 3.23 -3.18
N LEU A 361 28.48 2.28 -3.14
CA LEU A 361 29.57 2.18 -4.13
C LEU A 361 29.03 1.82 -5.53
N LEU A 362 28.08 0.88 -5.62
CA LEU A 362 27.41 0.53 -6.88
C LEU A 362 26.65 1.73 -7.46
N VAL A 363 25.97 2.52 -6.61
CA VAL A 363 25.31 3.78 -7.01
C VAL A 363 26.32 4.80 -7.55
N CYS A 364 27.48 4.98 -6.87
CA CYS A 364 28.55 5.86 -7.37
C CYS A 364 29.05 5.41 -8.74
N HIS A 365 29.32 4.12 -8.90
CA HIS A 365 29.81 3.57 -10.16
C HIS A 365 28.81 3.76 -11.30
N GLU A 366 27.52 3.50 -11.07
CA GLU A 366 26.47 3.73 -12.06
C GLU A 366 26.29 5.23 -12.37
N ALA A 367 26.38 6.12 -11.37
CA ALA A 367 26.32 7.57 -11.57
C ALA A 367 27.49 8.09 -12.44
N PHE A 368 28.68 7.52 -12.26
CA PHE A 368 29.85 7.85 -13.09
C PHE A 368 29.68 7.36 -14.53
N LYS A 369 29.11 6.17 -14.74
CA LYS A 369 28.74 5.70 -16.09
C LYS A 369 27.74 6.64 -16.77
N ILE A 370 26.69 7.08 -16.07
CA ILE A 370 25.69 8.02 -16.60
C ILE A 370 26.36 9.32 -17.09
N ASN A 371 27.32 9.86 -16.34
CA ASN A 371 28.01 11.09 -16.68
C ASN A 371 29.22 10.89 -17.63
N ASN A 372 29.56 9.65 -17.98
CA ASN A 372 30.82 9.31 -18.69
C ASN A 372 32.06 9.82 -17.95
N TYR A 373 32.09 9.71 -16.61
CA TYR A 373 33.25 10.04 -15.79
C TYR A 373 34.13 8.81 -15.61
N ASP A 374 35.44 9.05 -15.38
CA ASP A 374 36.40 7.97 -15.07
C ASP A 374 36.12 7.42 -13.66
N SER A 375 35.96 6.09 -13.53
CA SER A 375 35.77 5.42 -12.25
C SER A 375 36.88 5.71 -11.24
N LYS A 376 38.06 6.12 -11.68
CA LYS A 376 39.15 6.56 -10.81
C LYS A 376 38.83 7.82 -9.98
N GLY A 377 37.82 8.59 -10.37
CA GLY A 377 37.29 9.69 -9.57
C GLY A 377 36.45 9.23 -8.37
N ILE A 378 36.19 7.94 -8.23
CA ILE A 378 35.56 7.36 -7.03
C ILE A 378 36.68 6.96 -6.07
N HIS A 379 36.88 7.77 -5.02
CA HIS A 379 37.86 7.52 -3.97
C HIS A 379 37.23 6.70 -2.84
N ALA A 380 37.41 5.39 -2.90
CA ALA A 380 36.84 4.42 -1.97
C ALA A 380 37.84 4.15 -0.82
N ILE A 381 37.49 4.58 0.39
CA ILE A 381 38.37 4.58 1.55
C ILE A 381 37.96 3.49 2.53
N THR A 382 38.86 2.54 2.79
CA THR A 382 38.67 1.59 3.89
C THR A 382 39.38 2.12 5.14
N MET A 383 38.67 2.10 6.28
CA MET A 383 39.16 2.69 7.53
C MET A 383 39.09 1.68 8.67
N PRO A 384 40.01 0.70 8.71
CA PRO A 384 40.01 -0.31 9.76
C PRO A 384 40.19 0.31 11.14
N GLY A 385 39.33 -0.12 12.08
CA GLY A 385 39.36 0.22 13.50
C GLY A 385 39.53 -1.04 14.35
N PHE A 386 39.03 -0.98 15.58
CA PHE A 386 39.23 -2.06 16.55
C PHE A 386 38.36 -3.31 16.27
N GLY A 387 37.26 -3.17 15.52
CA GLY A 387 36.29 -4.24 15.24
C GLY A 387 36.32 -4.83 13.84
N THR A 388 37.17 -4.35 12.95
CA THR A 388 37.16 -4.72 11.51
C THR A 388 37.59 -6.17 11.30
N THR A 389 36.83 -6.97 10.57
CA THR A 389 37.11 -8.38 10.30
C THR A 389 37.92 -8.57 9.00
N LYS A 390 38.64 -9.71 8.88
CA LYS A 390 39.42 -10.02 7.67
C LYS A 390 38.52 -10.26 6.44
N ARG A 391 37.34 -10.84 6.60
CA ARG A 391 36.40 -11.18 5.50
C ARG A 391 35.83 -9.91 4.87
N THR A 392 35.29 -9.01 5.66
CA THR A 392 34.71 -7.76 5.17
C THR A 392 35.74 -6.90 4.45
N LYS A 393 36.97 -6.84 4.99
CA LYS A 393 38.09 -6.16 4.33
C LYS A 393 38.45 -6.79 2.98
N SER A 394 38.48 -8.12 2.88
CA SER A 394 38.80 -8.81 1.61
C SER A 394 37.74 -8.54 0.55
N ASN A 395 36.45 -8.64 0.90
CA ASN A 395 35.35 -8.39 -0.03
C ASN A 395 35.30 -6.94 -0.53
N ALA A 396 35.55 -5.98 0.37
CA ALA A 396 35.65 -4.58 0.01
C ALA A 396 36.75 -4.35 -1.05
N GLN A 397 37.95 -4.92 -0.84
CA GLN A 397 39.08 -4.75 -1.78
C GLN A 397 38.77 -5.40 -3.12
N ILE A 398 38.26 -6.63 -3.16
CA ILE A 398 37.90 -7.31 -4.41
C ILE A 398 36.86 -6.50 -5.19
N LEU A 399 35.85 -5.97 -4.53
CA LEU A 399 34.81 -5.18 -5.20
C LEU A 399 35.38 -3.88 -5.77
N MET A 400 36.22 -3.17 -5.02
CA MET A 400 36.87 -1.92 -5.49
C MET A 400 37.78 -2.16 -6.71
N ASP A 401 38.51 -3.27 -6.70
CA ASP A 401 39.38 -3.66 -7.82
C ASP A 401 38.58 -4.00 -9.08
N LEU A 402 37.48 -4.76 -8.94
CA LEU A 402 36.60 -5.10 -10.06
C LEU A 402 35.86 -3.89 -10.64
N LEU A 403 35.50 -2.91 -9.83
CA LEU A 403 34.89 -1.65 -10.28
C LEU A 403 35.91 -0.62 -10.80
N HIS A 404 37.21 -0.92 -10.74
CA HIS A 404 38.30 -0.06 -11.16
C HIS A 404 38.32 1.33 -10.51
N VAL A 405 37.88 1.44 -9.26
CA VAL A 405 37.87 2.69 -8.49
C VAL A 405 39.24 2.97 -7.88
N SER A 406 39.48 4.19 -7.41
CA SER A 406 40.66 4.52 -6.60
C SER A 406 40.41 4.04 -5.18
N SER A 407 41.29 3.20 -4.63
CA SER A 407 41.15 2.66 -3.29
C SER A 407 42.32 3.00 -2.40
N GLU A 408 42.03 3.32 -1.13
CA GLU A 408 43.05 3.60 -0.11
C GLU A 408 42.61 3.01 1.24
N GLU A 409 43.60 2.56 2.04
CA GLU A 409 43.38 2.12 3.41
C GLU A 409 44.00 3.08 4.40
N ILE A 410 43.20 3.61 5.32
CA ILE A 410 43.63 4.55 6.37
C ILE A 410 43.18 4.01 7.71
N SER A 411 44.11 3.56 8.57
CA SER A 411 43.78 3.10 9.93
C SER A 411 43.39 4.26 10.83
N ILE A 412 42.26 4.11 11.54
CA ILE A 412 41.80 5.10 12.52
C ILE A 412 42.35 4.86 13.93
N VAL A 413 43.08 3.80 14.14
CA VAL A 413 43.45 3.32 15.50
C VAL A 413 44.30 4.37 16.26
N ASP A 414 45.29 4.97 15.64
CA ASP A 414 46.16 5.95 16.29
C ASP A 414 45.41 7.26 16.58
N GLY A 415 44.62 7.75 15.66
CA GLY A 415 43.78 8.95 15.83
C GLY A 415 42.77 8.78 16.99
N VAL A 416 42.06 7.67 17.01
CA VAL A 416 41.09 7.37 18.08
C VAL A 416 41.80 7.19 19.44
N ASN A 417 42.94 6.51 19.50
CA ASN A 417 43.71 6.37 20.72
C ASN A 417 44.23 7.72 21.26
N GLN A 418 44.66 8.63 20.38
CA GLN A 418 45.03 9.98 20.78
C GLN A 418 43.79 10.73 21.32
N HIS A 419 42.65 10.64 20.61
CA HIS A 419 41.39 11.27 21.05
C HIS A 419 40.95 10.75 22.43
N PHE A 420 41.04 9.44 22.69
CA PHE A 420 40.74 8.88 24.02
C PHE A 420 41.59 9.49 25.13
N LYS A 421 42.88 9.72 24.89
CA LYS A 421 43.77 10.40 25.84
C LYS A 421 43.33 11.83 26.09
N ASP A 422 42.96 12.56 25.05
CA ASP A 422 42.57 13.98 25.12
C ASP A 422 41.28 14.18 25.92
N ILE A 423 40.30 13.24 25.77
CA ILE A 423 39.03 13.28 26.51
C ILE A 423 39.05 12.47 27.82
N HIS A 424 40.18 11.93 28.23
CA HIS A 424 40.35 11.09 29.41
C HIS A 424 39.45 9.84 29.42
N HIS A 425 39.16 9.26 28.26
CA HIS A 425 38.39 8.03 28.14
C HIS A 425 39.29 6.80 28.33
N ASN A 426 38.84 5.83 29.15
CA ASN A 426 39.56 4.56 29.29
C ASN A 426 39.26 3.65 28.09
N PRO A 427 40.24 3.26 27.26
CA PRO A 427 40.03 2.41 26.07
C PRO A 427 39.43 1.03 26.36
N GLU A 428 39.56 0.53 27.59
CA GLU A 428 38.99 -0.76 28.01
C GLU A 428 37.49 -0.68 28.30
N VAL A 429 36.89 0.53 28.33
CA VAL A 429 35.46 0.75 28.55
C VAL A 429 34.76 0.91 27.19
N HIS A 430 34.21 -0.17 26.69
CA HIS A 430 33.53 -0.27 25.39
C HIS A 430 32.08 0.25 25.48
N ASN A 431 31.90 1.54 25.71
CA ASN A 431 30.64 2.21 25.80
C ASN A 431 30.35 3.05 24.53
N ILE A 432 29.24 3.80 24.53
CA ILE A 432 28.84 4.66 23.39
C ILE A 432 29.89 5.71 23.02
N THR A 433 30.72 6.18 23.96
CA THR A 433 31.84 7.07 23.67
C THR A 433 32.91 6.37 22.85
N TYR A 434 33.22 5.13 23.19
CA TYR A 434 34.18 4.30 22.44
C TYR A 434 33.72 4.06 21.00
N GLU A 435 32.44 3.73 20.79
CA GLU A 435 31.89 3.52 19.44
C GLU A 435 31.82 4.80 18.63
N ASN A 436 31.24 5.88 19.21
CA ASN A 436 31.03 7.14 18.52
C ASN A 436 32.34 7.84 18.15
N SER A 437 33.40 7.69 18.93
CA SER A 437 34.71 8.27 18.60
C SER A 437 35.28 7.65 17.32
N GLN A 438 35.15 6.35 17.12
CA GLN A 438 35.58 5.69 15.89
C GLN A 438 34.75 6.14 14.66
N ALA A 439 33.44 6.26 14.81
CA ALA A 439 32.58 6.71 13.72
C ALA A 439 32.88 8.17 13.30
N ARG A 440 33.13 9.05 14.27
CA ARG A 440 33.50 10.45 13.99
C ARG A 440 34.88 10.60 13.36
N GLU A 441 35.87 9.81 13.80
CA GLU A 441 37.20 9.79 13.19
C GLU A 441 37.13 9.41 11.71
N ARG A 442 36.35 8.38 11.35
CA ARG A 442 36.11 8.02 9.96
C ARG A 442 35.48 9.16 9.16
N THR A 443 34.49 9.82 9.72
CA THR A 443 33.81 10.94 9.04
C THR A 443 34.76 12.14 8.85
N GLN A 444 35.56 12.45 9.86
CA GLN A 444 36.57 13.52 9.75
C GLN A 444 37.54 13.25 8.58
N ILE A 445 38.09 12.04 8.51
CA ILE A 445 39.02 11.64 7.41
C ILE A 445 38.33 11.82 6.05
N LEU A 446 37.07 11.31 5.89
CA LEU A 446 36.35 11.42 4.62
C LEU A 446 36.09 12.88 4.22
N MET A 447 35.74 13.75 5.17
CA MET A 447 35.48 15.16 4.92
C MET A 447 36.78 15.91 4.52
N ASP A 448 37.88 15.63 5.19
CA ASP A 448 39.19 16.25 4.88
C ASP A 448 39.74 15.77 3.52
N LEU A 449 39.59 14.48 3.21
CA LEU A 449 39.94 13.94 1.90
C LEU A 449 39.07 14.53 0.79
N SER A 450 37.77 14.78 1.05
CA SER A 450 36.90 15.43 0.07
C SER A 450 37.41 16.85 -0.30
N ASN A 451 37.91 17.59 0.68
CA ASN A 451 38.56 18.89 0.42
C ASN A 451 39.86 18.73 -0.40
N ALA A 452 40.69 17.72 -0.04
CA ALA A 452 41.94 17.48 -0.73
C ALA A 452 41.75 17.08 -2.20
N TYR A 453 40.71 16.32 -2.52
CA TYR A 453 40.39 15.86 -3.87
C TYR A 453 39.41 16.75 -4.62
N ASN A 454 38.93 17.85 -4.02
CA ASN A 454 37.85 18.68 -4.56
C ASN A 454 36.59 17.84 -4.91
N ALA A 455 36.27 16.94 -4.01
CA ALA A 455 35.21 15.93 -4.11
C ALA A 455 34.03 16.21 -3.17
N ILE A 456 32.97 15.42 -3.26
CA ILE A 456 31.93 15.36 -2.24
C ILE A 456 31.93 14.02 -1.50
N VAL A 457 31.56 14.02 -0.23
CA VAL A 457 31.37 12.79 0.56
C VAL A 457 30.02 12.18 0.27
N VAL A 458 29.98 10.90 -0.14
CA VAL A 458 28.78 10.12 -0.35
C VAL A 458 28.46 9.32 0.90
N GLY A 459 27.23 9.49 1.42
CA GLY A 459 26.74 8.79 2.61
C GLY A 459 26.14 7.42 2.27
N THR A 460 26.32 6.48 3.20
CA THR A 460 25.92 5.08 3.04
C THR A 460 24.71 4.69 3.89
N GLY A 461 24.28 5.52 4.87
CA GLY A 461 23.19 5.24 5.78
C GLY A 461 21.84 5.07 5.07
N ASP A 462 21.06 4.10 5.49
CA ASP A 462 19.77 3.72 4.90
C ASP A 462 18.56 4.32 5.62
N LEU A 463 17.35 4.06 5.08
CA LEU A 463 16.09 4.56 5.62
C LEU A 463 15.79 4.02 7.03
N SER A 464 16.05 2.73 7.27
CA SER A 464 15.74 2.06 8.54
C SER A 464 16.66 2.53 9.67
N GLU A 465 17.94 2.76 9.38
CA GLU A 465 18.89 3.37 10.30
C GLU A 465 18.47 4.80 10.68
N LEU A 466 18.00 5.59 9.69
CA LEU A 466 17.46 6.92 9.93
C LEU A 466 16.17 6.88 10.75
N ALA A 467 15.28 5.90 10.53
CA ALA A 467 14.06 5.73 11.32
C ALA A 467 14.36 5.54 12.80
N LEU A 468 15.29 4.64 13.10
CA LEU A 468 15.67 4.26 14.47
C LEU A 468 16.75 5.20 15.06
N GLY A 469 17.33 6.10 14.24
CA GLY A 469 18.49 6.89 14.62
C GLY A 469 19.69 6.02 14.97
N TRP A 470 19.84 4.86 14.32
CA TRP A 470 20.95 3.93 14.51
C TRP A 470 22.16 4.37 13.69
N CYS A 471 22.68 5.51 14.04
CA CYS A 471 23.84 6.16 13.46
C CYS A 471 24.46 7.10 14.48
N THR A 472 25.76 7.36 14.38
CA THR A 472 26.44 8.32 15.23
C THR A 472 26.18 9.74 14.73
N TYR A 473 25.54 10.57 15.57
CA TYR A 473 25.33 11.97 15.25
C TYR A 473 26.65 12.68 14.96
N ASN A 474 26.72 13.39 13.85
CA ASN A 474 27.94 14.03 13.34
C ASN A 474 29.10 13.02 13.13
N GLY A 475 28.76 11.79 12.76
CA GLY A 475 29.67 10.73 12.35
C GLY A 475 29.15 10.16 11.03
N ASP A 476 28.94 8.85 10.96
CA ASP A 476 28.37 8.15 9.81
C ASP A 476 27.01 8.67 9.35
N HIS A 477 26.29 9.35 10.23
CA HIS A 477 25.05 10.08 9.95
C HIS A 477 25.23 11.22 8.93
N MET A 478 26.44 11.81 8.81
CA MET A 478 26.70 13.00 8.00
C MET A 478 27.43 12.69 6.70
N SER A 479 26.98 13.33 5.63
CA SER A 479 27.60 13.30 4.31
C SER A 479 27.19 14.55 3.51
N MET A 480 27.72 14.70 2.31
CA MET A 480 27.31 15.79 1.40
C MET A 480 26.18 15.35 0.45
N TYR A 481 26.01 14.03 0.27
CA TYR A 481 24.91 13.43 -0.48
C TYR A 481 24.67 11.98 -0.01
N ALA A 482 23.46 11.67 0.46
CA ALA A 482 23.12 10.37 1.01
C ALA A 482 22.32 9.53 0.01
N VAL A 483 23.00 8.62 -0.69
CA VAL A 483 22.38 7.87 -1.79
C VAL A 483 21.37 6.80 -1.33
N ASN A 484 21.55 6.24 -0.12
CA ASN A 484 20.67 5.18 0.41
C ASN A 484 19.57 5.69 1.35
N ALA A 485 19.48 6.99 1.62
CA ALA A 485 18.61 7.57 2.65
C ALA A 485 17.11 7.26 2.49
N SER A 486 16.67 6.79 1.34
CA SER A 486 15.28 6.39 1.06
C SER A 486 15.12 4.89 0.75
N VAL A 487 16.15 4.08 0.98
CA VAL A 487 16.13 2.62 0.78
C VAL A 487 16.05 1.94 2.13
N PRO A 488 15.00 1.15 2.43
CA PRO A 488 14.91 0.39 3.69
C PRO A 488 15.91 -0.75 3.73
N LYS A 489 16.38 -1.11 4.92
CA LYS A 489 17.39 -2.16 5.16
C LYS A 489 17.01 -3.48 4.49
N THR A 490 15.75 -3.88 4.60
CA THR A 490 15.23 -5.11 3.99
C THR A 490 15.38 -5.12 2.46
N LEU A 491 15.35 -3.97 1.81
CA LEU A 491 15.46 -3.86 0.35
C LEU A 491 16.91 -3.76 -0.13
N VAL A 492 17.84 -3.24 0.71
CA VAL A 492 19.27 -3.07 0.33
C VAL A 492 19.85 -4.37 -0.19
N ARG A 493 19.64 -5.50 0.53
CA ARG A 493 20.14 -6.82 0.13
C ARG A 493 19.66 -7.21 -1.26
N TYR A 494 18.34 -7.06 -1.54
CA TYR A 494 17.76 -7.45 -2.83
C TYR A 494 18.24 -6.59 -4.00
N ILE A 495 18.58 -5.33 -3.75
CA ILE A 495 19.21 -4.47 -4.80
C ILE A 495 20.59 -5.01 -5.14
N VAL A 496 21.43 -5.32 -4.15
CA VAL A 496 22.77 -5.88 -4.35
C VAL A 496 22.70 -7.25 -5.05
N GLU A 497 21.80 -8.14 -4.61
CA GLU A 497 21.54 -9.43 -5.26
C GLU A 497 21.10 -9.26 -6.74
N SER A 498 20.24 -8.27 -7.01
CA SER A 498 19.78 -8.00 -8.38
C SER A 498 20.90 -7.54 -9.30
N VAL A 499 21.87 -6.78 -8.79
CA VAL A 499 23.09 -6.44 -9.53
C VAL A 499 23.93 -7.69 -9.77
N ALA A 500 24.16 -8.51 -8.74
CA ALA A 500 24.91 -9.77 -8.85
C ALA A 500 24.33 -10.71 -9.94
N LEU A 501 23.00 -10.81 -10.02
CA LEU A 501 22.31 -11.64 -11.01
C LEU A 501 22.43 -11.09 -12.45
N LYS A 502 22.80 -9.84 -12.64
CA LYS A 502 22.92 -9.19 -13.96
C LYS A 502 24.38 -8.98 -14.41
N ASP A 503 25.33 -9.05 -13.50
CA ASP A 503 26.76 -8.81 -13.76
C ASP A 503 27.58 -10.03 -13.32
N GLU A 504 27.98 -10.86 -14.28
CA GLU A 504 28.75 -12.08 -14.05
C GLU A 504 30.10 -11.82 -13.35
N ILE A 505 30.71 -10.63 -13.58
CA ILE A 505 32.02 -10.28 -13.01
C ILE A 505 31.88 -9.99 -11.52
N LEU A 506 30.79 -9.33 -11.13
CA LEU A 506 30.53 -8.92 -9.75
C LEU A 506 29.80 -9.99 -8.93
N HIS A 507 29.28 -11.04 -9.60
CA HIS A 507 28.39 -12.04 -8.99
C HIS A 507 28.93 -12.60 -7.67
N ASP A 508 30.09 -13.21 -7.70
CA ASP A 508 30.60 -13.96 -6.55
C ASP A 508 30.90 -13.08 -5.34
N VAL A 509 31.51 -11.92 -5.56
CA VAL A 509 31.83 -10.98 -4.46
C VAL A 509 30.58 -10.36 -3.88
N LEU A 510 29.57 -10.02 -4.70
CA LEU A 510 28.33 -9.44 -4.20
C LEU A 510 27.48 -10.47 -3.44
N MET A 511 27.44 -11.72 -3.90
CA MET A 511 26.76 -12.79 -3.18
C MET A 511 27.44 -13.11 -1.84
N ASP A 512 28.79 -13.13 -1.76
CA ASP A 512 29.49 -13.32 -0.49
C ASP A 512 29.25 -12.15 0.50
N ILE A 513 29.12 -10.92 0.00
CA ILE A 513 28.72 -9.76 0.83
C ILE A 513 27.29 -9.93 1.34
N CYS A 514 26.35 -10.37 0.49
CA CYS A 514 24.96 -10.64 0.90
C CYS A 514 24.87 -11.72 2.00
N ASP A 515 25.75 -12.69 2.01
CA ASP A 515 25.80 -13.77 3.00
C ASP A 515 26.58 -13.42 4.29
N THR A 516 27.09 -12.18 4.38
CA THR A 516 27.80 -11.69 5.54
C THR A 516 26.82 -11.09 6.57
N PRO A 517 26.84 -11.52 7.85
CA PRO A 517 25.94 -10.97 8.88
C PRO A 517 26.12 -9.46 9.09
N VAL A 518 25.02 -8.75 9.26
CA VAL A 518 25.03 -7.30 9.56
C VAL A 518 25.63 -7.04 10.94
N SER A 519 26.68 -6.23 11.01
CA SER A 519 27.37 -5.88 12.25
C SER A 519 27.96 -4.46 12.17
N PRO A 520 27.91 -3.66 13.24
CA PRO A 520 28.50 -2.32 13.26
C PRO A 520 30.02 -2.28 13.24
N GLU A 521 30.72 -3.41 13.44
CA GLU A 521 32.20 -3.54 13.49
C GLU A 521 32.93 -2.47 14.35
N LEU A 522 32.27 -1.97 15.39
CA LEU A 522 32.82 -0.94 16.28
C LEU A 522 33.43 -1.53 17.56
N LEU A 523 32.98 -2.73 17.98
CA LEU A 523 33.49 -3.44 19.14
C LEU A 523 34.50 -4.52 18.72
N PRO A 524 35.56 -4.73 19.50
CA PRO A 524 36.51 -5.82 19.26
C PRO A 524 35.78 -7.17 19.24
N PRO A 525 36.19 -8.12 18.37
CA PRO A 525 35.62 -9.47 18.40
C PRO A 525 35.87 -10.14 19.79
N ASP A 526 35.00 -11.09 20.12
CA ASP A 526 35.16 -11.88 21.34
C ASP A 526 36.46 -12.72 21.32
N LYS A 527 36.76 -13.40 22.44
CA LYS A 527 37.96 -14.24 22.57
C LYS A 527 38.05 -15.37 21.54
N ASN A 528 36.95 -15.68 20.84
CA ASN A 528 36.85 -16.71 19.81
C ASN A 528 36.85 -16.13 18.40
N GLY A 529 37.05 -14.82 18.24
CA GLY A 529 37.05 -14.13 16.97
C GLY A 529 35.62 -13.92 16.39
N LYS A 530 34.55 -14.11 17.18
CA LYS A 530 33.18 -13.83 16.77
C LYS A 530 32.82 -12.36 17.01
N ILE A 531 31.94 -11.84 16.18
CA ILE A 531 31.38 -10.50 16.30
C ILE A 531 30.76 -10.32 17.69
N ALA A 532 31.23 -9.33 18.45
CA ALA A 532 30.85 -9.12 19.84
C ALA A 532 29.43 -8.53 20.00
N GLN A 533 28.93 -7.87 18.98
CA GLN A 533 27.59 -7.26 19.00
C GLN A 533 26.94 -7.43 17.63
N LYS A 534 25.72 -7.99 17.63
CA LYS A 534 24.84 -7.94 16.45
C LYS A 534 23.83 -6.83 16.62
N THR A 535 23.62 -6.03 15.60
CA THR A 535 22.65 -4.93 15.61
C THR A 535 21.26 -5.42 16.00
N GLU A 536 20.86 -6.58 15.50
CA GLU A 536 19.56 -7.18 15.78
C GLU A 536 19.36 -7.65 17.23
N GLU A 537 20.45 -7.94 17.98
CA GLU A 537 20.36 -8.28 19.41
C GLU A 537 19.98 -7.06 20.26
N VAL A 538 20.32 -5.85 19.79
CA VAL A 538 20.04 -4.58 20.48
C VAL A 538 18.72 -3.97 20.05
N LEU A 539 18.47 -3.96 18.74
CA LEU A 539 17.31 -3.30 18.15
C LEU A 539 16.10 -4.24 17.96
N GLY A 540 16.34 -5.51 17.70
CA GLY A 540 15.41 -6.44 17.08
C GLY A 540 15.60 -6.52 15.57
N SER A 541 14.85 -7.42 14.90
CA SER A 541 14.94 -7.61 13.46
C SER A 541 14.54 -6.35 12.67
N TYR A 542 15.30 -5.98 11.66
CA TYR A 542 14.96 -4.93 10.73
C TYR A 542 13.68 -5.25 9.94
N ASP A 543 13.34 -6.52 9.73
CA ASP A 543 12.09 -6.92 9.09
C ASP A 543 10.87 -6.37 9.84
N LEU A 544 10.87 -6.48 11.18
CA LEU A 544 9.81 -5.92 12.02
C LEU A 544 9.83 -4.39 11.99
N HIS A 545 11.00 -3.76 12.06
CA HIS A 545 11.10 -2.30 12.05
C HIS A 545 10.65 -1.68 10.73
N ASP A 546 11.00 -2.27 9.61
CA ASP A 546 10.58 -1.83 8.29
C ASP A 546 9.07 -2.04 8.08
N PHE A 547 8.52 -3.14 8.60
CA PHE A 547 7.08 -3.35 8.64
C PHE A 547 6.37 -2.26 9.45
N PHE A 548 6.81 -1.97 10.68
CA PHE A 548 6.23 -0.91 11.52
C PHE A 548 6.35 0.45 10.86
N LEU A 549 7.49 0.74 10.25
CA LEU A 549 7.74 1.96 9.52
C LEU A 549 6.76 2.16 8.37
N TYR A 550 6.52 1.10 7.61
CA TYR A 550 5.58 1.11 6.49
C TYR A 550 4.15 1.38 6.97
N GLN A 551 3.68 0.62 7.95
CA GLN A 551 2.32 0.77 8.48
C GLN A 551 2.11 2.17 9.10
N MET A 552 3.10 2.67 9.85
CA MET A 552 3.02 3.98 10.49
C MET A 552 3.04 5.13 9.48
N LEU A 553 3.94 5.13 8.50
CA LEU A 553 4.16 6.28 7.62
C LEU A 553 3.37 6.23 6.32
N ARG A 554 3.06 5.03 5.81
CA ARG A 554 2.28 4.90 4.58
C ARG A 554 0.78 4.84 4.85
N HIS A 555 0.39 4.15 5.93
CA HIS A 555 -1.00 3.90 6.28
C HIS A 555 -1.49 4.71 7.48
N HIS A 556 -0.57 5.29 8.26
CA HIS A 556 -0.86 6.03 9.48
C HIS A 556 -1.60 5.20 10.55
N ASP A 557 -1.35 3.89 10.56
CA ASP A 557 -1.95 2.98 11.51
C ASP A 557 -1.51 3.27 12.96
N GLU A 558 -2.42 3.03 13.88
CA GLU A 558 -2.15 3.15 15.31
C GLU A 558 -1.27 1.99 15.82
N PRO A 559 -0.46 2.18 16.88
CA PRO A 559 0.46 1.17 17.42
C PRO A 559 -0.18 -0.19 17.68
N LYS A 560 -1.39 -0.21 18.22
CA LYS A 560 -2.13 -1.45 18.51
C LYS A 560 -2.49 -2.21 17.23
N LYS A 561 -2.99 -1.49 16.19
CA LYS A 561 -3.29 -2.09 14.89
C LYS A 561 -2.03 -2.61 14.23
N ILE A 562 -0.91 -1.85 14.26
CA ILE A 562 0.39 -2.28 13.72
C ILE A 562 0.86 -3.57 14.39
N TYR A 563 0.72 -3.68 15.72
CA TYR A 563 1.08 -4.90 16.45
C TYR A 563 0.23 -6.10 16.01
N ASP A 564 -1.09 -5.94 15.93
CA ASP A 564 -1.99 -7.02 15.51
C ASP A 564 -1.69 -7.47 14.07
N LEU A 565 -1.45 -6.51 13.14
CA LEU A 565 -1.05 -6.81 11.77
C LEU A 565 0.31 -7.51 11.71
N ALA A 566 1.27 -7.12 12.55
CA ALA A 566 2.57 -7.80 12.66
C ALA A 566 2.41 -9.24 13.14
N CYS A 567 1.53 -9.50 14.12
CA CYS A 567 1.22 -10.86 14.57
C CYS A 567 0.60 -11.74 13.47
N VAL A 568 -0.13 -11.14 12.54
CA VAL A 568 -0.66 -11.84 11.36
C VAL A 568 0.42 -12.09 10.31
N ALA A 569 1.27 -11.09 10.05
CA ALA A 569 2.32 -11.14 9.02
C ALA A 569 3.49 -12.06 9.42
N PHE A 570 3.89 -12.01 10.68
CA PHE A 570 5.06 -12.74 11.23
C PHE A 570 4.61 -13.88 12.15
N LYS A 571 3.91 -14.87 11.60
CA LYS A 571 3.30 -15.99 12.37
C LYS A 571 4.31 -16.83 13.16
N ASP A 572 5.56 -16.88 12.68
CA ASP A 572 6.63 -17.67 13.30
C ASP A 572 7.42 -16.88 14.37
N VAL A 573 7.09 -15.61 14.59
CA VAL A 573 7.74 -14.76 15.60
C VAL A 573 6.87 -14.70 16.85
N GLU A 574 7.49 -14.90 18.02
CA GLU A 574 6.79 -14.81 19.29
C GLU A 574 6.20 -13.40 19.51
N LYS A 575 4.95 -13.33 19.96
CA LYS A 575 4.22 -12.08 20.21
C LYS A 575 4.98 -11.12 21.15
N GLU A 576 5.66 -11.66 22.14
CA GLU A 576 6.46 -10.86 23.08
C GLU A 576 7.66 -10.22 22.37
N THR A 577 8.27 -10.90 21.41
CA THR A 577 9.34 -10.34 20.56
C THR A 577 8.82 -9.18 19.72
N ILE A 578 7.64 -9.33 19.11
CA ILE A 578 6.98 -8.26 18.34
C ILE A 578 6.67 -7.06 19.25
N LYS A 579 6.13 -7.30 20.46
CA LYS A 579 5.83 -6.26 21.45
C LYS A 579 7.10 -5.49 21.87
N LYS A 580 8.19 -6.20 22.13
CA LYS A 580 9.49 -5.59 22.45
C LYS A 580 10.03 -4.75 21.29
N ALA A 581 9.93 -5.26 20.07
CA ALA A 581 10.39 -4.56 18.86
C ALA A 581 9.59 -3.26 18.61
N ILE A 582 8.25 -3.29 18.68
CA ILE A 582 7.42 -2.09 18.47
C ILE A 582 7.63 -1.05 19.58
N THR A 583 7.86 -1.48 20.81
CA THR A 583 8.24 -0.60 21.94
C THR A 583 9.56 0.10 21.64
N THR A 584 10.56 -0.63 21.17
CA THR A 584 11.87 -0.10 20.78
C THR A 584 11.73 0.88 19.61
N PHE A 585 10.91 0.51 18.61
CA PHE A 585 10.63 1.34 17.44
C PHE A 585 10.10 2.73 17.84
N TYR A 586 8.99 2.80 18.57
CA TYR A 586 8.40 4.10 18.95
C TYR A 586 9.31 4.91 19.87
N ASN A 587 9.98 4.26 20.83
CA ASN A 587 10.94 4.94 21.71
C ASN A 587 12.05 5.62 20.89
N ARG A 588 12.65 4.89 19.96
CA ARG A 588 13.75 5.42 19.14
C ARG A 588 13.25 6.40 18.09
N PHE A 589 12.17 6.09 17.40
CA PHE A 589 11.61 6.96 16.37
C PHE A 589 11.39 8.38 16.86
N PHE A 590 10.81 8.55 18.03
CA PHE A 590 10.59 9.89 18.62
C PHE A 590 11.88 10.51 19.15
N THR A 591 12.65 9.80 19.95
CA THR A 591 13.83 10.39 20.64
C THR A 591 14.97 10.72 19.69
N GLN A 592 15.01 10.12 18.50
CA GLN A 592 16.08 10.32 17.51
C GLN A 592 15.71 11.31 16.38
N GLN A 593 14.59 12.01 16.48
CA GLN A 593 14.15 12.95 15.45
C GLN A 593 15.19 14.04 15.14
N PHE A 594 15.93 14.52 16.14
CA PHE A 594 16.95 15.55 15.94
C PHE A 594 18.01 15.14 14.89
N LYS A 595 18.28 13.85 14.72
CA LYS A 595 19.19 13.34 13.68
C LYS A 595 18.58 13.49 12.29
N ARG A 596 17.28 13.24 12.14
CA ARG A 596 16.57 13.36 10.85
C ARG A 596 16.41 14.81 10.39
N ASN A 597 16.31 15.76 11.31
CA ASN A 597 16.17 17.18 10.98
C ASN A 597 17.37 17.77 10.22
N CYS A 598 18.56 17.17 10.37
CA CYS A 598 19.79 17.62 9.72
C CYS A 598 20.37 16.56 8.76
N MET A 599 19.56 15.63 8.28
CA MET A 599 20.02 14.63 7.31
C MET A 599 20.45 15.29 5.99
N PRO A 600 21.46 14.71 5.31
CA PRO A 600 21.92 15.17 4.01
C PRO A 600 20.84 15.11 2.92
N ASP A 601 21.09 15.79 1.80
CA ASP A 601 20.30 15.61 0.59
C ASP A 601 20.42 14.18 0.05
N GLY A 602 19.34 13.67 -0.53
CA GLY A 602 19.27 12.37 -1.18
C GLY A 602 17.95 12.23 -1.93
N VAL A 603 17.89 11.35 -2.92
CA VAL A 603 16.66 11.13 -3.71
C VAL A 603 15.67 10.22 -2.99
N LYS A 604 14.38 10.50 -3.18
CA LYS A 604 13.31 9.60 -2.79
C LYS A 604 13.15 8.53 -3.88
N VAL A 605 13.22 7.25 -3.50
CA VAL A 605 13.07 6.12 -4.44
C VAL A 605 11.78 5.32 -4.21
N GLY A 606 11.21 5.37 -3.04
CA GLY A 606 9.99 4.63 -2.66
C GLY A 606 8.88 5.55 -2.14
N SER A 607 7.86 4.96 -1.52
CA SER A 607 6.72 5.69 -0.97
C SER A 607 7.05 6.53 0.27
N ILE A 608 8.18 6.24 0.95
CA ILE A 608 8.58 6.85 2.23
C ILE A 608 9.98 7.45 2.13
N CYS A 609 10.14 8.65 2.68
CA CYS A 609 11.42 9.34 2.83
C CYS A 609 11.40 10.24 4.08
N PHE A 610 12.54 10.31 4.80
CA PHE A 610 12.66 11.15 6.01
C PHE A 610 13.17 12.56 5.76
N SER A 611 13.37 12.95 4.52
CA SER A 611 13.80 14.33 4.27
C SER A 611 12.81 15.31 4.91
N PRO A 612 13.27 16.27 5.74
CA PRO A 612 12.41 17.29 6.32
C PRO A 612 11.80 18.22 5.25
N ARG A 613 12.30 18.16 4.04
CA ARG A 613 11.76 18.82 2.84
C ARG A 613 10.70 17.98 2.12
N GLY A 614 10.54 16.70 2.51
CA GLY A 614 9.67 15.71 1.88
C GLY A 614 8.54 15.22 2.79
N ASP A 615 8.49 13.92 3.04
CA ASP A 615 7.32 13.20 3.56
C ASP A 615 7.09 13.37 5.07
N TRP A 616 8.15 13.56 5.87
CA TRP A 616 8.03 13.57 7.32
C TRP A 616 8.65 14.79 7.97
N ARG A 617 7.82 15.52 8.73
CA ARG A 617 8.24 16.65 9.57
C ARG A 617 7.70 16.45 10.97
N MET A 618 8.59 16.41 11.96
CA MET A 618 8.22 16.28 13.37
C MET A 618 9.14 17.16 14.22
N PRO A 619 8.63 17.84 15.27
CA PRO A 619 9.49 18.50 16.25
C PRO A 619 10.40 17.49 16.97
N SER A 620 11.66 17.88 17.25
CA SER A 620 12.60 16.99 17.95
C SER A 620 12.20 16.69 19.40
N ASP A 621 11.38 17.53 19.98
CA ASP A 621 10.87 17.46 21.36
C ASP A 621 9.42 16.97 21.45
N ALA A 622 8.90 16.36 20.36
CA ALA A 622 7.58 15.75 20.37
C ALA A 622 7.48 14.63 21.40
N SER A 623 6.40 14.64 22.18
CA SER A 623 6.13 13.58 23.15
C SER A 623 5.65 12.30 22.49
N ARG A 624 6.22 11.16 22.89
CA ARG A 624 5.81 9.82 22.44
C ARG A 624 4.70 9.19 23.27
N ASN A 625 4.28 9.84 24.36
CA ASN A 625 3.44 9.22 25.41
C ASN A 625 2.13 8.61 24.87
N LEU A 626 1.51 9.22 23.86
CA LEU A 626 0.27 8.68 23.27
C LEU A 626 0.52 7.31 22.59
N TRP A 627 1.61 7.19 21.83
CA TRP A 627 1.96 5.95 21.13
C TRP A 627 2.45 4.88 22.08
N THR A 628 3.34 5.22 23.04
CA THR A 628 3.88 4.25 24.01
C THR A 628 2.79 3.72 24.94
N LYS A 629 1.80 4.54 25.30
CA LYS A 629 0.66 4.10 26.10
C LYS A 629 -0.15 3.01 25.37
N GLN A 630 -0.44 3.18 24.08
CA GLN A 630 -1.12 2.14 23.30
C GLN A 630 -0.32 0.84 23.24
N VAL A 631 1.02 0.92 23.15
CA VAL A 631 1.90 -0.26 23.18
C VAL A 631 1.89 -0.94 24.55
N GLU A 632 1.80 -0.19 25.64
CA GLU A 632 1.69 -0.74 27.00
C GLU A 632 0.35 -1.48 27.22
N GLU A 633 -0.72 -1.04 26.57
CA GLU A 633 -2.06 -1.64 26.64
C GLU A 633 -2.22 -2.93 25.80
N ILE A 634 -1.25 -3.30 24.97
CA ILE A 634 -1.15 -4.56 24.25
C ILE A 634 -0.64 -5.64 25.25
#